data_dd6b05257891967e5b3a822037f2b48b
#
_entry.id   dd6b05257891967e5b3a822037f2b48b
#
_cell.length_a   1.000
_cell.length_b   1.000
_cell.length_c   1.000
_cell.angle_alpha   90.00
_cell.angle_beta   90.00
_cell.angle_gamma   90.00
#
_symmetry.space_group_name_H-M   'P 1'
#
loop_
_entity.id
_entity.type
_entity.pdbx_description
1 polymer ?
#
loop_
_entity_poly.entity_id
_entity_poly.type
_entity_poly.pdbx_seq_one_letter_code
_entity_poly.pdbx_strand_id
1 'polypeptide(L)'
;MSRPSLTIGIEEEYQTIDPETRDLRSHIQAEIIEKGRMILAEQVKPEMHQSVIEIGTVVCENIHQAKDEIRTIRREIVNLARMNGLRIAAGGTHPFAEWARQEIYPDPRYQTIVEDLKMVARANLIFGLHVHIGVEDRETAIQIMNGARYFLPHLLALSANSPFWQGMETGLKSYRCKVF
;
A
#
# COMPACT_ATOMS: atom_id res chain seq x y z
N MET A 1 -1.07 -24.98 25.03
CA MET A 1 -1.22 -23.74 24.21
C MET A 1 -2.40 -23.95 23.29
N SER A 2 -3.34 -22.99 23.24
CA SER A 2 -4.40 -23.02 22.24
C SER A 2 -3.82 -22.78 20.85
N ARG A 3 -4.40 -23.39 19.84
CA ARG A 3 -4.02 -23.15 18.44
C ARG A 3 -4.38 -21.69 18.10
N PRO A 4 -3.47 -20.90 17.50
CA PRO A 4 -3.77 -19.54 17.10
C PRO A 4 -4.90 -19.49 16.05
N SER A 5 -5.66 -18.40 16.00
CA SER A 5 -6.77 -18.22 15.07
C SER A 5 -6.31 -18.17 13.61
N LEU A 6 -5.11 -17.63 13.37
CA LEU A 6 -4.53 -17.39 12.04
C LEU A 6 -5.49 -16.63 11.11
N THR A 7 -6.26 -15.70 11.67
CA THR A 7 -7.06 -14.76 10.88
C THR A 7 -6.19 -13.94 9.94
N ILE A 8 -6.77 -13.42 8.88
CA ILE A 8 -6.05 -12.71 7.81
C ILE A 8 -6.59 -11.30 7.69
N GLY A 9 -5.69 -10.31 7.63
CA GLY A 9 -5.97 -8.96 7.17
C GLY A 9 -5.09 -8.64 5.96
N ILE A 10 -5.62 -7.89 5.00
CA ILE A 10 -4.85 -7.45 3.82
C ILE A 10 -4.98 -5.94 3.71
N GLU A 11 -3.84 -5.27 3.53
CA GLU A 11 -3.76 -3.85 3.16
C GLU A 11 -3.08 -3.73 1.81
N GLU A 12 -3.60 -2.88 0.96
CA GLU A 12 -3.01 -2.55 -0.33
C GLU A 12 -2.90 -1.04 -0.50
N GLU A 13 -1.75 -0.59 -0.96
CA GLU A 13 -1.50 0.79 -1.31
C GLU A 13 -1.53 0.95 -2.83
N TYR A 14 -2.36 1.85 -3.31
CA TYR A 14 -2.51 2.12 -4.73
C TYR A 14 -1.97 3.48 -5.11
N GLN A 15 -1.34 3.51 -6.27
CA GLN A 15 -0.97 4.72 -6.99
C GLN A 15 -2.21 5.33 -7.61
N THR A 16 -2.45 6.63 -7.41
CA THR A 16 -3.42 7.38 -8.19
C THR A 16 -2.73 7.99 -9.40
N ILE A 17 -3.21 7.65 -10.58
CA ILE A 17 -2.56 7.90 -11.87
C ILE A 17 -3.40 8.84 -12.72
N ASP A 18 -2.76 9.84 -13.29
CA ASP A 18 -3.34 10.65 -14.34
C ASP A 18 -3.50 9.81 -15.62
N PRO A 19 -4.70 9.76 -16.24
CA PRO A 19 -4.94 8.88 -17.38
C PRO A 19 -4.22 9.30 -18.66
N GLU A 20 -3.81 10.56 -18.80
CA GLU A 20 -3.13 11.11 -19.98
C GLU A 20 -1.62 11.01 -19.86
N THR A 21 -1.06 11.60 -18.80
CA THR A 21 0.39 11.63 -18.57
C THR A 21 0.95 10.32 -18.05
N ARG A 22 0.12 9.49 -17.42
CA ARG A 22 0.50 8.27 -16.70
C ARG A 22 1.34 8.52 -15.45
N ASP A 23 1.56 9.78 -15.07
CA ASP A 23 2.27 10.15 -13.86
C ASP A 23 1.36 10.07 -12.63
N LEU A 24 1.96 10.15 -11.46
CA LEU A 24 1.22 10.22 -10.20
C LEU A 24 0.42 11.54 -10.13
N ARG A 25 -0.80 11.43 -9.60
CA ARG A 25 -1.68 12.58 -9.41
C ARG A 25 -2.33 12.53 -8.03
N SER A 26 -2.36 13.67 -7.35
CA SER A 26 -3.06 13.81 -6.07
C SER A 26 -4.54 13.41 -6.17
N HIS A 27 -5.03 12.65 -5.20
CA HIS A 27 -6.44 12.27 -5.08
C HIS A 27 -7.29 13.30 -4.33
N ILE A 28 -6.68 14.33 -3.71
CA ILE A 28 -7.39 15.26 -2.81
C ILE A 28 -8.49 16.02 -3.55
N GLN A 29 -8.19 16.59 -4.72
CA GLN A 29 -9.19 17.33 -5.50
C GLN A 29 -10.36 16.47 -5.98
N ALA A 30 -10.15 15.17 -6.06
CA ALA A 30 -11.20 14.22 -6.43
C ALA A 30 -12.01 13.72 -5.23
N GLU A 31 -11.61 14.10 -4.00
CA GLU A 31 -12.26 13.69 -2.74
C GLU A 31 -12.42 12.16 -2.63
N ILE A 32 -11.42 11.42 -3.14
CA ILE A 32 -11.50 9.96 -3.24
C ILE A 32 -11.65 9.32 -1.86
N ILE A 33 -10.96 9.85 -0.85
CA ILE A 33 -11.02 9.29 0.51
C ILE A 33 -12.42 9.49 1.10
N GLU A 34 -12.97 10.70 1.02
CA GLU A 34 -14.29 11.04 1.55
C GLU A 34 -15.40 10.23 0.86
N LYS A 35 -15.37 10.18 -0.47
CA LYS A 35 -16.31 9.39 -1.28
C LYS A 35 -16.15 7.89 -1.03
N GLY A 36 -14.90 7.43 -0.87
CA GLY A 36 -14.59 6.04 -0.56
C GLY A 36 -15.15 5.62 0.79
N ARG A 37 -15.03 6.46 1.80
CA ARG A 37 -15.58 6.21 3.14
C ARG A 37 -17.11 6.11 3.17
N MET A 38 -17.81 6.78 2.28
CA MET A 38 -19.27 6.62 2.15
C MET A 38 -19.68 5.24 1.69
N ILE A 39 -18.81 4.52 0.99
CA ILE A 39 -19.08 3.19 0.41
C ILE A 39 -18.42 2.09 1.24
N LEU A 40 -17.19 2.30 1.67
CA LEU A 40 -16.29 1.30 2.25
C LEU A 40 -15.90 1.61 3.71
N ALA A 41 -16.51 2.64 4.31
CA ALA A 41 -16.25 3.08 5.69
C ALA A 41 -14.73 3.25 5.97
N GLU A 42 -14.23 2.66 7.03
CA GLU A 42 -12.83 2.76 7.46
C GLU A 42 -11.85 1.90 6.62
N GLN A 43 -12.35 1.19 5.62
CA GLN A 43 -11.52 0.35 4.74
C GLN A 43 -10.71 1.17 3.71
N VAL A 44 -10.97 2.48 3.60
CA VAL A 44 -10.24 3.41 2.72
C VAL A 44 -9.60 4.50 3.57
N LYS A 45 -8.29 4.66 3.40
CA LYS A 45 -7.51 5.62 4.18
C LYS A 45 -6.56 6.43 3.28
N PRO A 46 -6.23 7.67 3.66
CA PRO A 46 -5.13 8.39 3.07
C PRO A 46 -3.80 7.80 3.55
N GLU A 47 -2.78 7.94 2.73
CA GLU A 47 -1.39 7.67 3.09
C GLU A 47 -0.56 8.97 3.03
N MET A 48 0.70 8.91 3.43
CA MET A 48 1.56 10.09 3.56
C MET A 48 1.65 10.94 2.29
N HIS A 49 1.75 10.31 1.12
CA HIS A 49 1.72 11.03 -0.15
C HIS A 49 0.30 11.14 -0.69
N GLN A 50 -0.07 12.32 -1.20
CA GLN A 50 -1.41 12.57 -1.77
C GLN A 50 -1.73 11.74 -3.02
N SER A 51 -0.75 11.07 -3.58
CA SER A 51 -0.89 10.17 -4.73
C SER A 51 -1.02 8.69 -4.33
N VAL A 52 -1.23 8.41 -3.05
CA VAL A 52 -1.39 7.06 -2.49
C VAL A 52 -2.74 6.93 -1.80
N ILE A 53 -3.42 5.84 -2.07
CA ILE A 53 -4.65 5.44 -1.36
C ILE A 53 -4.39 4.07 -0.74
N GLU A 54 -4.56 3.96 0.56
CA GLU A 54 -4.54 2.69 1.28
C GLU A 54 -5.95 2.12 1.38
N ILE A 55 -6.06 0.83 1.17
CA ILE A 55 -7.27 0.06 1.49
C ILE A 55 -6.94 -1.08 2.44
N GLY A 56 -7.90 -1.44 3.30
CA GLY A 56 -7.77 -2.55 4.23
C GLY A 56 -9.02 -3.41 4.28
N THR A 57 -8.85 -4.73 4.36
CA THR A 57 -9.97 -5.66 4.58
C THR A 57 -10.43 -5.62 6.04
N VAL A 58 -11.62 -6.14 6.30
CA VAL A 58 -11.96 -6.60 7.65
C VAL A 58 -11.08 -7.79 8.04
N VAL A 59 -11.11 -8.17 9.31
CA VAL A 59 -10.45 -9.40 9.77
C VAL A 59 -11.17 -10.59 9.16
N CYS A 60 -10.47 -11.37 8.35
CA CYS A 60 -10.98 -12.51 7.61
C CYS A 60 -10.60 -13.84 8.30
N GLU A 61 -11.51 -14.77 8.37
CA GLU A 61 -11.27 -16.08 9.00
C GLU A 61 -10.43 -17.02 8.12
N ASN A 62 -10.42 -16.78 6.81
CA ASN A 62 -9.72 -17.64 5.85
C ASN A 62 -9.42 -16.90 4.54
N ILE A 63 -8.60 -17.53 3.69
CA ILE A 63 -8.17 -16.96 2.42
C ILE A 63 -9.31 -16.72 1.42
N HIS A 64 -10.39 -17.48 1.48
CA HIS A 64 -11.54 -17.32 0.58
C HIS A 64 -12.27 -16.01 0.90
N GLN A 65 -12.52 -15.77 2.20
CA GLN A 65 -13.12 -14.52 2.66
C GLN A 65 -12.21 -13.34 2.32
N ALA A 66 -10.90 -13.42 2.59
CA ALA A 66 -9.95 -12.37 2.25
C ALA A 66 -9.93 -12.05 0.75
N LYS A 67 -10.00 -13.06 -0.10
CA LYS A 67 -10.08 -12.93 -1.57
C LYS A 67 -11.35 -12.20 -2.01
N ASP A 68 -12.50 -12.51 -1.41
CA ASP A 68 -13.77 -11.89 -1.80
C ASP A 68 -13.85 -10.43 -1.30
N GLU A 69 -13.37 -10.17 -0.09
CA GLU A 69 -13.21 -8.82 0.46
C GLU A 69 -12.34 -7.95 -0.44
N ILE A 70 -11.10 -8.36 -0.70
CA ILE A 70 -10.17 -7.56 -1.51
C ILE A 70 -10.70 -7.33 -2.94
N ARG A 71 -11.37 -8.31 -3.53
CA ARG A 71 -12.02 -8.18 -4.84
C ARG A 71 -13.09 -7.11 -4.83
N THR A 72 -13.91 -7.07 -3.78
CA THR A 72 -14.97 -6.09 -3.62
C THR A 72 -14.40 -4.69 -3.46
N ILE A 73 -13.47 -4.50 -2.52
CA ILE A 73 -12.85 -3.21 -2.26
C ILE A 73 -12.13 -2.68 -3.51
N ARG A 74 -11.34 -3.52 -4.19
CA ARG A 74 -10.65 -3.14 -5.46
C ARG A 74 -11.63 -2.64 -6.51
N ARG A 75 -12.76 -3.31 -6.69
CA ARG A 75 -13.78 -2.92 -7.66
C ARG A 75 -14.32 -1.53 -7.36
N GLU A 76 -14.68 -1.28 -6.10
CA GLU A 76 -15.24 0.00 -5.68
C GLU A 76 -14.23 1.14 -5.85
N ILE A 77 -12.99 0.95 -5.41
CA ILE A 77 -11.93 1.96 -5.55
C ILE A 77 -11.58 2.25 -7.03
N VAL A 78 -11.51 1.21 -7.87
CA VAL A 78 -11.29 1.39 -9.31
C VAL A 78 -12.42 2.18 -9.97
N ASN A 79 -13.67 1.87 -9.63
CA ASN A 79 -14.83 2.59 -10.14
C ASN A 79 -14.82 4.04 -9.67
N LEU A 80 -14.58 4.28 -8.40
CA LEU A 80 -14.54 5.61 -7.81
C LEU A 80 -13.45 6.47 -8.45
N ALA A 81 -12.23 5.95 -8.59
CA ALA A 81 -11.15 6.64 -9.27
C ALA A 81 -11.50 7.00 -10.71
N ARG A 82 -12.06 6.06 -11.48
CA ARG A 82 -12.50 6.27 -12.87
C ARG A 82 -13.54 7.36 -12.98
N MET A 83 -14.56 7.36 -12.12
CA MET A 83 -15.61 8.36 -12.09
C MET A 83 -15.08 9.78 -11.79
N ASN A 84 -13.93 9.87 -11.13
CA ASN A 84 -13.28 11.13 -10.78
C ASN A 84 -12.04 11.46 -11.65
N GLY A 85 -11.95 10.87 -12.84
CA GLY A 85 -10.89 11.20 -13.81
C GLY A 85 -9.50 10.72 -13.42
N LEU A 86 -9.42 9.68 -12.58
CA LEU A 86 -8.17 9.05 -12.18
C LEU A 86 -8.14 7.57 -12.60
N ARG A 87 -6.96 6.99 -12.61
CA ARG A 87 -6.74 5.54 -12.66
C ARG A 87 -6.01 5.09 -11.42
N ILE A 88 -6.03 3.79 -11.18
CA ILE A 88 -5.31 3.15 -10.08
C ILE A 88 -4.32 2.16 -10.66
N ALA A 89 -3.13 2.11 -10.07
CA ALA A 89 -2.13 1.08 -10.36
C ALA A 89 -1.60 0.50 -9.06
N ALA A 90 -1.17 -0.77 -9.12
CA ALA A 90 -0.46 -1.46 -8.06
C ALA A 90 0.96 -1.80 -8.56
N GLY A 91 1.94 -1.53 -7.73
CA GLY A 91 3.35 -1.80 -8.03
C GLY A 91 4.21 -1.27 -6.90
N GLY A 92 5.37 -1.86 -6.64
CA GLY A 92 6.20 -1.47 -5.49
C GLY A 92 6.79 -0.05 -5.60
N THR A 93 7.00 0.45 -6.83
CA THR A 93 7.39 1.84 -7.13
C THR A 93 6.66 2.32 -8.37
N HIS A 94 6.54 3.64 -8.54
CA HIS A 94 6.13 4.20 -9.83
C HIS A 94 7.36 4.24 -10.78
N PRO A 95 7.23 3.86 -12.07
CA PRO A 95 8.37 3.74 -12.96
C PRO A 95 9.18 5.03 -13.16
N PHE A 96 8.52 6.17 -13.24
CA PHE A 96 9.18 7.43 -13.60
C PHE A 96 8.77 8.64 -12.75
N ALA A 97 7.79 8.54 -11.85
CA ALA A 97 7.41 9.66 -11.00
C ALA A 97 8.57 10.10 -10.10
N GLU A 98 8.72 11.41 -9.97
CA GLU A 98 9.72 12.01 -9.10
C GLU A 98 9.15 12.21 -7.70
N TRP A 99 9.76 11.59 -6.68
CA TRP A 99 9.32 11.72 -5.30
C TRP A 99 9.37 13.18 -4.80
N ALA A 100 10.32 13.97 -5.29
CA ALA A 100 10.47 15.38 -4.89
C ALA A 100 9.28 16.27 -5.30
N ARG A 101 8.51 15.85 -6.30
CA ARG A 101 7.31 16.53 -6.77
C ARG A 101 6.03 16.11 -6.07
N GLN A 102 6.09 15.06 -5.23
CA GLN A 102 4.91 14.56 -4.57
C GLN A 102 4.56 15.42 -3.36
N GLU A 103 3.28 15.70 -3.20
CA GLU A 103 2.74 16.45 -2.08
C GLU A 103 2.41 15.51 -0.92
N ILE A 104 2.62 16.00 0.30
CA ILE A 104 2.29 15.29 1.53
C ILE A 104 0.83 15.55 1.90
N TYR A 105 0.13 14.52 2.32
CA TYR A 105 -1.25 14.62 2.79
C TYR A 105 -1.30 15.56 4.01
N PRO A 106 -2.30 16.47 4.10
CA PRO A 106 -2.35 17.51 5.13
C PRO A 106 -2.85 16.97 6.48
N ASP A 107 -2.12 16.00 7.04
CA ASP A 107 -2.37 15.42 8.36
C ASP A 107 -1.19 15.80 9.28
N PRO A 108 -1.43 16.28 10.52
CA PRO A 108 -0.37 16.63 11.46
C PRO A 108 0.65 15.51 11.70
N ARG A 109 0.20 14.25 11.72
CA ARG A 109 1.09 13.09 11.89
C ARG A 109 2.13 13.01 10.77
N TYR A 110 1.71 13.19 9.52
CA TYR A 110 2.62 13.13 8.38
C TYR A 110 3.54 14.34 8.32
N GLN A 111 3.06 15.52 8.71
CA GLN A 111 3.89 16.73 8.81
C GLN A 111 5.03 16.50 9.81
N THR A 112 4.74 15.97 11.01
CA THR A 112 5.76 15.63 12.00
C THR A 112 6.80 14.64 11.45
N ILE A 113 6.37 13.57 10.79
CA ILE A 113 7.29 12.59 10.17
C ILE A 113 8.20 13.26 9.14
N VAL A 114 7.65 14.14 8.31
CA VAL A 114 8.44 14.87 7.30
C VAL A 114 9.36 15.90 7.94
N GLU A 115 8.96 16.54 9.02
CA GLU A 115 9.81 17.46 9.78
C GLU A 115 11.00 16.76 10.42
N ASP A 116 10.81 15.57 10.96
CA ASP A 116 11.85 14.80 11.61
C ASP A 116 12.82 14.14 10.61
N LEU A 117 12.28 13.49 9.59
CA LEU A 117 13.04 12.65 8.67
C LEU A 117 13.39 13.32 7.34
N LYS A 118 12.85 14.53 7.07
CA LYS A 118 13.14 15.35 5.89
C LYS A 118 13.06 14.56 4.56
N MET A 119 14.19 14.51 3.86
CA MET A 119 14.30 13.85 2.57
C MET A 119 14.00 12.33 2.65
N VAL A 120 14.36 11.69 3.75
CA VAL A 120 14.13 10.24 3.92
C VAL A 120 12.64 9.92 3.89
N ALA A 121 11.81 10.69 4.61
CA ALA A 121 10.36 10.54 4.57
C ALA A 121 9.81 10.83 3.18
N ARG A 122 10.18 11.96 2.57
CA ARG A 122 9.69 12.37 1.24
C ARG A 122 10.05 11.37 0.14
N ALA A 123 11.26 10.81 0.20
CA ALA A 123 11.74 9.84 -0.78
C ALA A 123 11.10 8.45 -0.62
N ASN A 124 10.38 8.20 0.47
CA ASN A 124 9.68 6.93 0.71
C ASN A 124 8.39 6.80 -0.13
N LEU A 125 8.53 7.03 -1.44
CA LEU A 125 7.45 6.92 -2.42
C LEU A 125 7.35 5.47 -2.94
N ILE A 126 6.88 4.61 -2.07
CA ILE A 126 6.69 3.18 -2.33
C ILE A 126 5.26 2.78 -2.04
N PHE A 127 4.86 1.62 -2.55
CA PHE A 127 3.49 1.13 -2.45
C PHE A 127 3.53 -0.32 -1.99
N GLY A 128 2.81 -0.62 -0.93
CA GLY A 128 2.85 -1.90 -0.23
C GLY A 128 1.68 -2.82 -0.53
N LEU A 129 1.94 -4.08 -0.26
CA LEU A 129 0.93 -5.10 0.02
C LEU A 129 1.31 -5.71 1.36
N HIS A 130 0.46 -5.54 2.36
CA HIS A 130 0.66 -6.13 3.68
C HIS A 130 -0.32 -7.29 3.89
N VAL A 131 0.19 -8.39 4.40
CA VAL A 131 -0.63 -9.53 4.83
C VAL A 131 -0.42 -9.72 6.32
N HIS A 132 -1.46 -9.47 7.09
CA HIS A 132 -1.47 -9.64 8.53
C HIS A 132 -2.00 -11.02 8.89
N ILE A 133 -1.34 -11.69 9.81
CA ILE A 133 -1.78 -12.98 10.35
C ILE A 133 -2.05 -12.81 11.84
N GLY A 134 -3.27 -13.12 12.27
CA GLY A 134 -3.69 -13.03 13.67
C GLY A 134 -3.05 -14.13 14.52
N VAL A 135 -2.30 -13.70 15.55
CA VAL A 135 -1.70 -14.58 16.55
C VAL A 135 -1.88 -13.91 17.91
N GLU A 136 -2.62 -14.54 18.80
CA GLU A 136 -3.01 -13.94 20.09
C GLU A 136 -1.89 -13.98 21.13
N ASP A 137 -1.07 -15.03 21.11
CA ASP A 137 0.00 -15.26 22.07
C ASP A 137 1.34 -14.74 21.54
N ARG A 138 2.01 -13.89 22.31
CA ARG A 138 3.26 -13.23 21.92
C ARG A 138 4.43 -14.21 21.72
N GLU A 139 4.53 -15.25 22.52
CA GLU A 139 5.58 -16.27 22.39
C GLU A 139 5.40 -17.06 21.10
N THR A 140 4.17 -17.45 20.79
CA THR A 140 3.82 -18.08 19.52
C THR A 140 4.12 -17.16 18.34
N ALA A 141 3.79 -15.86 18.42
CA ALA A 141 4.06 -14.88 17.37
C ALA A 141 5.58 -14.76 17.09
N ILE A 142 6.41 -14.70 18.13
CA ILE A 142 7.88 -14.66 17.99
C ILE A 142 8.42 -15.94 17.34
N GLN A 143 7.90 -17.11 17.71
CA GLN A 143 8.30 -18.38 17.10
C GLN A 143 7.94 -18.43 15.61
N ILE A 144 6.72 -18.00 15.26
CA ILE A 144 6.27 -17.89 13.86
C ILE A 144 7.16 -16.91 13.09
N MET A 145 7.42 -15.72 13.64
CA MET A 145 8.28 -14.71 13.02
C MET A 145 9.70 -15.27 12.75
N ASN A 146 10.29 -15.96 13.73
CA ASN A 146 11.60 -16.60 13.57
C ASN A 146 11.59 -17.68 12.49
N GLY A 147 10.54 -18.49 12.41
CA GLY A 147 10.36 -19.50 11.36
C GLY A 147 10.14 -18.89 9.98
N ALA A 148 9.37 -17.79 9.91
CA ALA A 148 9.06 -17.09 8.66
C ALA A 148 10.30 -16.50 7.97
N ARG A 149 11.36 -16.18 8.72
CA ARG A 149 12.64 -15.69 8.18
C ARG A 149 13.22 -16.60 7.10
N TYR A 150 13.01 -17.90 7.21
CA TYR A 150 13.44 -18.86 6.21
C TYR A 150 12.78 -18.63 4.83
N PHE A 151 11.55 -18.13 4.83
CA PHE A 151 10.76 -17.91 3.62
C PHE A 151 10.93 -16.51 2.99
N LEU A 152 11.60 -15.57 3.67
CA LEU A 152 11.75 -14.18 3.17
C LEU A 152 12.32 -14.10 1.75
N PRO A 153 13.36 -14.86 1.35
CA PRO A 153 13.85 -14.81 -0.02
C PRO A 153 12.80 -15.27 -1.06
N HIS A 154 11.98 -16.26 -0.70
CA HIS A 154 10.90 -16.75 -1.56
C HIS A 154 9.79 -15.71 -1.71
N LEU A 155 9.39 -15.08 -0.59
CA LEU A 155 8.39 -14.00 -0.59
C LEU A 155 8.89 -12.81 -1.40
N LEU A 156 10.15 -12.41 -1.26
CA LEU A 156 10.75 -11.35 -2.06
C LEU A 156 10.75 -11.69 -3.55
N ALA A 157 11.11 -12.91 -3.93
CA ALA A 157 11.11 -13.35 -5.33
C ALA A 157 9.70 -13.32 -5.95
N LEU A 158 8.67 -13.73 -5.18
CA LEU A 158 7.27 -13.73 -5.62
C LEU A 158 6.66 -12.31 -5.69
N SER A 159 7.09 -11.39 -4.83
CA SER A 159 6.55 -10.04 -4.72
C SER A 159 7.33 -8.98 -5.51
N ALA A 160 8.43 -9.34 -6.16
CA ALA A 160 9.28 -8.41 -6.89
C ALA A 160 8.55 -7.79 -8.09
N ASN A 161 8.32 -6.46 -8.05
CA ASN A 161 7.58 -5.73 -9.08
C ASN A 161 7.98 -4.24 -9.18
N SER A 162 9.22 -3.89 -8.85
CA SER A 162 9.71 -2.52 -8.84
C SER A 162 11.10 -2.38 -9.49
N PRO A 163 11.23 -2.69 -10.81
CA PRO A 163 12.54 -2.62 -11.49
C PRO A 163 12.95 -1.21 -11.88
N PHE A 164 12.02 -0.25 -11.87
CA PHE A 164 12.25 1.13 -12.31
C PHE A 164 12.12 2.12 -11.16
N TRP A 165 12.93 3.19 -11.22
CA TRP A 165 12.89 4.31 -10.27
C TRP A 165 13.26 5.61 -10.96
N GLN A 166 12.40 6.64 -10.88
CA GLN A 166 12.61 7.97 -11.48
C GLN A 166 13.05 7.91 -12.96
N GLY A 167 12.38 7.07 -13.75
CA GLY A 167 12.65 6.93 -15.17
C GLY A 167 13.86 6.05 -15.53
N MET A 168 14.54 5.47 -14.54
CA MET A 168 15.72 4.64 -14.76
C MET A 168 15.43 3.16 -14.50
N GLU A 169 16.00 2.27 -15.30
CA GLU A 169 16.12 0.86 -14.99
C GLU A 169 17.21 0.67 -13.92
N THR A 170 16.82 0.09 -12.77
CA THR A 170 17.69 0.03 -11.59
C THR A 170 18.61 -1.18 -11.55
N GLY A 171 18.42 -2.15 -12.44
CA GLY A 171 19.10 -3.44 -12.40
C GLY A 171 18.59 -4.41 -11.33
N LEU A 172 17.64 -3.98 -10.48
CA LEU A 172 17.00 -4.79 -9.44
C LEU A 172 15.56 -5.08 -9.81
N LYS A 173 15.06 -6.26 -9.48
CA LYS A 173 13.64 -6.60 -9.68
C LYS A 173 12.73 -6.04 -8.58
N SER A 174 13.29 -5.68 -7.43
CA SER A 174 12.60 -5.05 -6.30
C SER A 174 13.43 -3.91 -5.72
N TYR A 175 13.51 -2.79 -6.46
CA TYR A 175 14.19 -1.57 -6.00
C TYR A 175 13.52 -0.96 -4.76
N ARG A 176 12.22 -1.23 -4.56
CA ARG A 176 11.49 -0.85 -3.35
C ARG A 176 12.26 -1.19 -2.06
N CYS A 177 12.93 -2.34 -2.01
CA CYS A 177 13.73 -2.76 -0.85
C CYS A 177 15.01 -1.93 -0.62
N LYS A 178 15.33 -0.97 -1.50
CA LYS A 178 16.42 -0.01 -1.33
C LYS A 178 15.92 1.36 -0.89
N VAL A 179 14.65 1.64 -1.13
CA VAL A 179 14.00 2.91 -0.74
C VAL A 179 13.53 2.83 0.71
N PHE A 180 13.00 1.68 1.10
CA PHE A 180 12.50 1.40 2.46
C PHE A 180 13.64 1.05 3.42
#